data_8923932b30fff200b77f2b1362e56add
#
_entry.id   8923932b30fff200b77f2b1362e56add
#
_cell.length_a   1.000
_cell.length_b   1.000
_cell.length_c   1.000
_cell.angle_alpha   90.00
_cell.angle_beta   90.00
_cell.angle_gamma   90.00
#
_symmetry.space_group_name_H-M   'P 1'
#
loop_
_entity.id
_entity.type
_entity.pdbx_description
1 polymer ?
#
loop_
_entity_poly.entity_id
_entity_poly.type
_entity_poly.pdbx_seq_one_letter_code
_entity_poly.pdbx_strand_id
1 'polypeptide(L)'
;GGLVISCSLFNYLSLFITRLNIRNKELELRRMCGSSVRGILALFMIEYGTMILLAGIIGMALVEITLPIFREMSDITGNIYYESLLYFIGLLLLSLILLLPFALRRTVKQRKDKRFFIYRCSILFQIFISILFLFCMSILLKQIYHLTHTDLGWERHNIAAFPLIYPHDNYDEIAEKIAQIPCTSEVLKGHHGLFPRTVGLSLQIKDWDGRIEGAEGFEIQSIIEGKEIIDFYNLDLIEGEAMKEEETDKVILNETAVKFLGMTDPIGKKLYLNEGNVKTIIGIVRDFHITAPTIPVNPIMLIGNHGFSHKFWGGRGDILVKFHEGKWKELKNEIENLFSQSYPTTRYKFVNVEEGYEEYLKSEKVLMKLISFVSMVCILITIFGIFSLITLSCEQRRKEIAVRKVNGATTKNIMTMFIKEINICFYYSIPNRLCIDEPLVRELCKAYKH
;
A
#
# COMPACT_ATOMS: atom_id res chain seq x y z
N GLY A 1 3.90 6.33 11.20
CA GLY A 1 3.64 6.94 12.52
C GLY A 1 4.77 7.88 12.95
N GLY A 2 5.99 7.36 13.18
CA GLY A 2 7.10 8.13 13.76
C GLY A 2 7.47 9.43 13.02
N LEU A 3 7.44 9.44 11.68
CA LEU A 3 7.72 10.65 10.89
C LEU A 3 6.67 11.75 11.09
N VAL A 4 5.39 11.39 11.16
CA VAL A 4 4.29 12.35 11.39
C VAL A 4 4.38 12.97 12.78
N ILE A 5 4.65 12.13 13.78
CA ILE A 5 4.86 12.56 15.16
C ILE A 5 6.05 13.50 15.26
N SER A 6 7.18 13.15 14.64
CA SER A 6 8.38 14.00 14.60
C SER A 6 8.10 15.35 13.94
N CYS A 7 7.34 15.35 12.84
CA CYS A 7 6.93 16.55 12.12
C CYS A 7 6.05 17.46 13.01
N SER A 8 5.04 16.89 13.67
CA SER A 8 4.14 17.62 14.58
C SER A 8 4.88 18.19 15.79
N LEU A 9 5.74 17.37 16.40
CA LEU A 9 6.53 17.76 17.55
C LEU A 9 7.50 18.90 17.19
N PHE A 10 8.18 18.78 16.06
CA PHE A 10 9.11 19.79 15.58
C PHE A 10 8.40 21.12 15.24
N ASN A 11 7.21 21.04 14.64
CA ASN A 11 6.37 22.21 14.39
C ASN A 11 5.99 22.92 15.70
N TYR A 12 5.45 22.18 16.66
CA TYR A 12 5.04 22.74 17.95
C TYR A 12 6.22 23.33 18.74
N LEU A 13 7.36 22.62 18.80
CA LEU A 13 8.58 23.15 19.44
C LEU A 13 9.06 24.45 18.79
N SER A 14 9.04 24.52 17.46
CA SER A 14 9.45 25.72 16.73
C SER A 14 8.55 26.90 17.04
N LEU A 15 7.24 26.70 17.09
CA LEU A 15 6.26 27.73 17.46
C LEU A 15 6.46 28.20 18.91
N PHE A 16 6.65 27.25 19.83
CA PHE A 16 6.84 27.55 21.24
C PHE A 16 8.14 28.36 21.48
N ILE A 17 9.24 27.92 20.87
CA ILE A 17 10.54 28.65 20.95
C ILE A 17 10.37 30.07 20.40
N THR A 18 9.60 30.26 19.34
CA THR A 18 9.38 31.57 18.76
C THR A 18 8.52 32.45 19.64
N ARG A 19 7.48 31.92 20.29
CA ARG A 19 6.71 32.66 21.31
C ARG A 19 7.57 33.08 22.49
N LEU A 20 8.46 32.19 22.98
CA LEU A 20 9.42 32.56 24.02
C LEU A 20 10.28 33.75 23.61
N ASN A 21 10.61 33.85 22.32
CA ASN A 21 11.43 34.94 21.80
C ASN A 21 10.68 36.28 21.81
N ILE A 22 9.38 36.29 21.54
CA ILE A 22 8.56 37.51 21.55
C ILE A 22 8.39 38.04 22.95
N ARG A 23 8.29 37.14 23.95
CA ARG A 23 8.09 37.46 25.36
C ARG A 23 9.38 37.87 26.14
N ASN A 24 10.50 38.05 25.42
CA ASN A 24 11.79 38.37 26.07
C ASN A 24 11.70 39.62 27.00
N LYS A 25 11.01 40.67 26.61
CA LYS A 25 10.83 41.87 27.45
C LYS A 25 10.07 41.57 28.74
N GLU A 26 9.02 40.77 28.68
CA GLU A 26 8.28 40.33 29.86
C GLU A 26 9.20 39.52 30.80
N LEU A 27 10.03 38.64 30.24
CA LEU A 27 10.98 37.83 31.02
C LEU A 27 12.05 38.68 31.68
N GLU A 28 12.54 39.71 31.02
CA GLU A 28 13.49 40.66 31.57
C GLU A 28 12.86 41.46 32.74
N LEU A 29 11.64 41.93 32.58
CA LEU A 29 10.91 42.62 33.64
C LEU A 29 10.70 41.70 34.86
N ARG A 30 10.27 40.45 34.66
CA ARG A 30 10.10 39.49 35.76
C ARG A 30 11.41 39.22 36.52
N ARG A 31 12.55 39.17 35.80
CA ARG A 31 13.87 39.05 36.41
C ARG A 31 14.24 40.29 37.22
N MET A 32 14.00 41.48 36.71
CA MET A 32 14.23 42.71 37.49
C MET A 32 13.36 42.78 38.73
N CYS A 33 12.15 42.19 38.68
CA CYS A 33 11.28 42.04 39.84
C CYS A 33 11.64 40.86 40.75
N GLY A 34 12.81 40.22 40.60
CA GLY A 34 13.32 39.19 41.51
C GLY A 34 12.89 37.75 41.22
N SER A 35 12.26 37.49 40.07
CA SER A 35 11.89 36.10 39.71
C SER A 35 13.13 35.22 39.50
N SER A 36 13.18 34.08 40.18
CA SER A 36 14.25 33.07 39.97
C SER A 36 14.17 32.38 38.62
N VAL A 37 15.31 31.90 38.12
CA VAL A 37 15.39 31.12 36.90
C VAL A 37 14.49 29.87 36.96
N ARG A 38 14.41 29.23 38.14
CA ARG A 38 13.53 28.06 38.36
C ARG A 38 12.05 28.43 38.26
N GLY A 39 11.63 29.60 38.78
CA GLY A 39 10.25 30.07 38.70
C GLY A 39 9.80 30.36 37.23
N ILE A 40 10.70 30.95 36.46
CA ILE A 40 10.44 31.21 35.01
C ILE A 40 10.35 29.88 34.24
N LEU A 41 11.25 28.93 34.54
CA LEU A 41 11.21 27.58 33.92
C LEU A 41 9.93 26.85 34.29
N ALA A 42 9.53 26.86 35.56
CA ALA A 42 8.29 26.23 36.02
C ALA A 42 7.06 26.79 35.27
N LEU A 43 7.00 28.11 35.10
CA LEU A 43 5.94 28.77 34.34
C LEU A 43 5.84 28.23 32.87
N PHE A 44 7.00 28.12 32.19
CA PHE A 44 7.03 27.60 30.83
C PHE A 44 6.67 26.11 30.76
N MET A 45 7.13 25.32 31.71
CA MET A 45 6.79 23.90 31.75
C MET A 45 5.31 23.67 32.03
N ILE A 46 4.68 24.49 32.86
CA ILE A 46 3.22 24.45 33.08
C ILE A 46 2.47 24.88 31.83
N GLU A 47 2.83 26.03 31.23
CA GLU A 47 2.18 26.52 29.99
C GLU A 47 2.28 25.52 28.86
N TYR A 48 3.46 24.93 28.66
CA TYR A 48 3.70 23.91 27.66
C TYR A 48 2.93 22.62 27.96
N GLY A 49 2.99 22.16 29.21
CA GLY A 49 2.33 20.92 29.64
C GLY A 49 0.81 21.00 29.54
N THR A 50 0.21 22.12 29.94
CA THR A 50 -1.25 22.33 29.80
C THR A 50 -1.72 22.29 28.34
N MET A 51 -0.96 22.89 27.42
CA MET A 51 -1.28 22.85 26.00
C MET A 51 -1.21 21.44 25.43
N ILE A 52 -0.17 20.66 25.79
CA ILE A 52 -0.06 19.27 25.34
C ILE A 52 -1.16 18.40 25.96
N LEU A 53 -1.50 18.59 27.23
CA LEU A 53 -2.58 17.83 27.87
C LEU A 53 -3.93 18.11 27.17
N LEU A 54 -4.26 19.35 26.88
CA LEU A 54 -5.47 19.71 26.13
C LEU A 54 -5.47 19.09 24.73
N ALA A 55 -4.34 19.17 24.02
CA ALA A 55 -4.18 18.54 22.70
C ALA A 55 -4.33 17.01 22.80
N GLY A 56 -3.82 16.39 23.88
CA GLY A 56 -3.96 14.95 24.15
C GLY A 56 -5.40 14.53 24.37
N ILE A 57 -6.18 15.30 25.15
CA ILE A 57 -7.61 15.04 25.39
C ILE A 57 -8.37 15.10 24.06
N ILE A 58 -8.13 16.12 23.25
CA ILE A 58 -8.75 16.25 21.91
C ILE A 58 -8.29 15.09 21.02
N GLY A 59 -7.02 14.73 21.05
CA GLY A 59 -6.47 13.61 20.29
C GLY A 59 -7.13 12.26 20.66
N MET A 60 -7.31 12.00 21.97
CA MET A 60 -8.01 10.79 22.44
C MET A 60 -9.48 10.77 21.98
N ALA A 61 -10.18 11.90 22.01
CA ALA A 61 -11.53 11.99 21.49
C ALA A 61 -11.60 11.70 19.97
N LEU A 62 -10.61 12.19 19.20
CA LEU A 62 -10.50 11.86 17.77
C LEU A 62 -10.21 10.39 17.53
N VAL A 63 -9.36 9.76 18.36
CA VAL A 63 -9.11 8.30 18.30
C VAL A 63 -10.41 7.53 18.51
N GLU A 64 -11.23 7.92 19.50
CA GLU A 64 -12.53 7.29 19.76
C GLU A 64 -13.47 7.32 18.56
N ILE A 65 -13.54 8.47 17.88
CA ILE A 65 -14.38 8.64 16.68
C ILE A 65 -13.85 7.84 15.49
N THR A 66 -12.52 7.74 15.31
CA THR A 66 -11.90 7.08 14.15
C THR A 66 -11.69 5.57 14.36
N LEU A 67 -11.67 5.10 15.62
CA LEU A 67 -11.39 3.72 15.96
C LEU A 67 -12.36 2.68 15.34
N PRO A 68 -13.69 2.91 15.27
CA PRO A 68 -14.61 1.98 14.61
C PRO A 68 -14.25 1.78 13.13
N ILE A 69 -13.99 2.90 12.42
CA ILE A 69 -13.62 2.90 11.00
C ILE A 69 -12.29 2.15 10.81
N PHE A 70 -11.32 2.36 11.70
CA PHE A 70 -10.02 1.69 11.65
C PHE A 70 -10.15 0.18 11.87
N ARG A 71 -10.99 -0.25 12.83
CA ARG A 71 -11.23 -1.66 13.12
C ARG A 71 -11.91 -2.38 11.96
N GLU A 72 -12.92 -1.75 11.35
CA GLU A 72 -13.59 -2.29 10.17
C GLU A 72 -12.61 -2.47 8.98
N MET A 73 -11.64 -1.58 8.87
CA MET A 73 -10.64 -1.62 7.79
C MET A 73 -9.50 -2.62 8.03
N SER A 74 -9.07 -2.81 9.28
CA SER A 74 -7.80 -3.49 9.60
C SER A 74 -7.95 -4.85 10.25
N ASP A 75 -9.17 -5.26 10.63
CA ASP A 75 -9.48 -6.48 11.38
C ASP A 75 -8.67 -6.63 12.71
N ILE A 76 -8.10 -5.52 13.22
CA ILE A 76 -7.32 -5.51 14.46
C ILE A 76 -8.25 -5.41 15.66
N THR A 77 -8.27 -6.44 16.51
CA THR A 77 -9.14 -6.56 17.69
C THR A 77 -8.47 -6.18 19.01
N GLY A 78 -7.21 -5.73 18.99
CA GLY A 78 -6.43 -5.41 20.19
C GLY A 78 -6.96 -4.22 21.01
N ASN A 79 -6.53 -4.12 22.29
CA ASN A 79 -6.84 -2.98 23.16
C ASN A 79 -5.94 -1.78 22.84
N ILE A 80 -6.38 -0.97 21.87
CA ILE A 80 -5.62 0.16 21.35
C ILE A 80 -5.52 1.31 22.35
N TYR A 81 -6.42 1.41 23.34
CA TYR A 81 -6.45 2.52 24.30
C TYR A 81 -5.22 2.56 25.22
N TYR A 82 -4.83 1.41 25.75
CA TYR A 82 -3.66 1.34 26.62
C TYR A 82 -2.38 1.72 25.87
N GLU A 83 -2.22 1.20 24.66
CA GLU A 83 -1.07 1.53 23.82
C GLU A 83 -1.08 3.01 23.42
N SER A 84 -2.22 3.57 23.01
CA SER A 84 -2.35 4.99 22.68
C SER A 84 -2.00 5.90 23.85
N LEU A 85 -2.43 5.56 25.06
CA LEU A 85 -2.10 6.29 26.28
C LEU A 85 -0.60 6.24 26.58
N LEU A 86 0.02 5.07 26.44
CA LEU A 86 1.45 4.88 26.65
C LEU A 86 2.28 5.71 25.64
N TYR A 87 1.90 5.67 24.36
CA TYR A 87 2.52 6.51 23.32
C TYR A 87 2.35 8.00 23.61
N PHE A 88 1.18 8.43 24.08
CA PHE A 88 0.93 9.82 24.42
C PHE A 88 1.81 10.28 25.60
N ILE A 89 1.92 9.48 26.66
CA ILE A 89 2.79 9.78 27.81
C ILE A 89 4.25 9.84 27.36
N GLY A 90 4.69 8.89 26.54
CA GLY A 90 6.04 8.87 25.98
C GLY A 90 6.36 10.11 25.15
N LEU A 91 5.43 10.55 24.32
CA LEU A 91 5.55 11.78 23.53
C LEU A 91 5.59 13.04 24.40
N LEU A 92 4.76 13.10 25.42
CA LEU A 92 4.76 14.19 26.38
C LEU A 92 6.12 14.30 27.08
N LEU A 93 6.64 13.20 27.59
CA LEU A 93 7.94 13.18 28.25
C LEU A 93 9.07 13.55 27.29
N LEU A 94 9.09 12.98 26.09
CA LEU A 94 10.08 13.30 25.06
C LEU A 94 10.05 14.79 24.70
N SER A 95 8.88 15.35 24.53
CA SER A 95 8.72 16.77 24.19
C SER A 95 9.20 17.70 25.30
N LEU A 96 8.94 17.35 26.56
CA LEU A 96 9.44 18.08 27.74
C LEU A 96 10.96 18.02 27.86
N ILE A 97 11.56 16.85 27.61
CA ILE A 97 13.02 16.66 27.61
C ILE A 97 13.67 17.52 26.51
N LEU A 98 13.10 17.52 25.31
CA LEU A 98 13.62 18.34 24.19
C LEU A 98 13.47 19.84 24.45
N LEU A 99 12.41 20.27 25.12
CA LEU A 99 12.19 21.68 25.45
C LEU A 99 13.15 22.21 26.51
N LEU A 100 13.48 21.39 27.50
CA LEU A 100 14.27 21.79 28.68
C LEU A 100 15.59 22.51 28.35
N PRO A 101 16.46 22.00 27.46
CA PRO A 101 17.72 22.67 27.10
C PRO A 101 17.49 24.01 26.40
N PHE A 102 16.42 24.16 25.63
CA PHE A 102 16.08 25.43 24.97
C PHE A 102 15.57 26.46 26.00
N ALA A 103 14.72 26.05 26.93
CA ALA A 103 14.23 26.89 28.00
C ALA A 103 15.36 27.34 28.93
N LEU A 104 16.26 26.43 29.33
CA LEU A 104 17.43 26.72 30.17
C LEU A 104 18.41 27.70 29.49
N ARG A 105 18.78 27.43 28.25
CA ARG A 105 19.70 28.33 27.49
C ARG A 105 19.14 29.75 27.39
N ARG A 106 17.83 29.89 27.28
CA ARG A 106 17.14 31.18 27.16
C ARG A 106 17.11 31.94 28.50
N THR A 107 16.90 31.23 29.59
CA THR A 107 16.90 31.85 30.92
C THR A 107 18.30 32.25 31.38
N VAL A 108 19.37 31.65 30.82
CA VAL A 108 20.76 31.89 31.25
C VAL A 108 21.51 32.84 30.32
N LYS A 109 21.29 32.85 29.04
CA LYS A 109 22.14 33.59 28.08
C LYS A 109 21.32 34.19 26.93
N GLN A 110 21.29 35.53 26.81
CA GLN A 110 20.80 36.26 25.67
C GLN A 110 21.74 36.09 24.46
N ARG A 111 21.32 35.37 23.44
CA ARG A 111 22.07 35.28 22.20
C ARG A 111 21.21 35.74 21.01
N LYS A 112 21.67 36.80 20.33
CA LYS A 112 20.90 37.50 19.29
C LYS A 112 20.81 36.79 17.95
N ASP A 113 21.68 35.88 17.58
CA ASP A 113 21.82 35.50 16.17
C ASP A 113 21.88 34.00 15.90
N LYS A 114 20.96 33.42 15.38
CA LYS A 114 20.79 32.16 14.60
C LYS A 114 19.34 31.67 14.59
N ARG A 115 18.40 32.54 14.91
CA ARG A 115 17.00 32.21 15.21
C ARG A 115 16.19 31.82 14.01
N PHE A 116 16.49 32.42 12.88
CA PHE A 116 15.76 32.26 11.63
C PHE A 116 16.08 30.92 10.94
N PHE A 117 17.23 30.33 11.19
CA PHE A 117 17.70 29.11 10.55
C PHE A 117 16.91 27.86 11.02
N ILE A 118 16.78 27.65 12.34
CA ILE A 118 16.08 26.48 12.89
C ILE A 118 14.63 26.42 12.42
N TYR A 119 14.02 27.58 12.38
CA TYR A 119 12.66 27.80 11.95
C TYR A 119 12.45 27.45 10.46
N ARG A 120 13.35 27.91 9.60
CA ARG A 120 13.35 27.60 8.18
C ARG A 120 13.56 26.14 7.90
N CYS A 121 14.48 25.51 8.64
CA CYS A 121 14.71 24.08 8.57
C CYS A 121 13.43 23.28 8.94
N SER A 122 12.63 23.77 9.91
CA SER A 122 11.36 23.15 10.28
C SER A 122 10.38 23.11 9.12
N ILE A 123 10.18 24.25 8.45
CA ILE A 123 9.27 24.33 7.31
C ILE A 123 9.72 23.42 6.16
N LEU A 124 11.01 23.50 5.84
CA LEU A 124 11.60 22.67 4.76
C LEU A 124 11.41 21.19 5.05
N PHE A 125 11.65 20.78 6.29
CA PHE A 125 11.45 19.41 6.72
C PHE A 125 9.98 18.96 6.62
N GLN A 126 9.03 19.83 7.01
CA GLN A 126 7.60 19.56 6.89
C GLN A 126 7.16 19.43 5.44
N ILE A 127 7.58 20.35 4.58
CA ILE A 127 7.26 20.32 3.14
C ILE A 127 7.85 19.07 2.52
N PHE A 128 9.11 18.74 2.85
CA PHE A 128 9.76 17.53 2.36
C PHE A 128 8.98 16.26 2.73
N ILE A 129 8.58 16.13 3.99
CA ILE A 129 7.79 14.98 4.46
C ILE A 129 6.42 14.93 3.75
N SER A 130 5.75 16.08 3.59
CA SER A 130 4.46 16.12 2.89
C SER A 130 4.59 15.69 1.43
N ILE A 131 5.63 16.14 0.73
CA ILE A 131 5.92 15.71 -0.65
C ILE A 131 6.22 14.22 -0.70
N LEU A 132 7.00 13.70 0.25
CA LEU A 132 7.32 12.27 0.34
C LEU A 132 6.04 11.42 0.49
N PHE A 133 5.13 11.81 1.38
CA PHE A 133 3.85 11.10 1.55
C PHE A 133 2.96 11.18 0.31
N LEU A 134 2.89 12.35 -0.35
CA LEU A 134 2.15 12.50 -1.61
C LEU A 134 2.72 11.61 -2.72
N PHE A 135 4.05 11.53 -2.79
CA PHE A 135 4.72 10.65 -3.75
C PHE A 135 4.43 9.17 -3.48
N CYS A 136 4.55 8.73 -2.22
CA CYS A 136 4.18 7.37 -1.81
C CYS A 136 2.72 7.06 -2.13
N MET A 137 1.81 7.99 -1.84
CA MET A 137 0.39 7.84 -2.18
C MET A 137 0.17 7.68 -3.68
N SER A 138 0.86 8.49 -4.50
CA SER A 138 0.74 8.42 -5.97
C SER A 138 1.20 7.07 -6.52
N ILE A 139 2.30 6.51 -5.97
CA ILE A 139 2.79 5.17 -6.34
C ILE A 139 1.76 4.11 -5.99
N LEU A 140 1.21 4.14 -4.77
CA LEU A 140 0.22 3.16 -4.33
C LEU A 140 -1.09 3.24 -5.12
N LEU A 141 -1.56 4.44 -5.44
CA LEU A 141 -2.72 4.62 -6.32
C LEU A 141 -2.48 3.98 -7.69
N LYS A 142 -1.30 4.22 -8.28
CA LYS A 142 -0.92 3.61 -9.56
C LYS A 142 -0.83 2.08 -9.46
N GLN A 143 -0.27 1.57 -8.36
CA GLN A 143 -0.16 0.13 -8.12
C GLN A 143 -1.54 -0.53 -7.99
N ILE A 144 -2.44 0.04 -7.20
CA ILE A 144 -3.80 -0.51 -7.04
C ILE A 144 -4.59 -0.41 -8.34
N TYR A 145 -4.45 0.70 -9.07
CA TYR A 145 -5.07 0.80 -10.39
C TYR A 145 -4.58 -0.32 -11.31
N HIS A 146 -3.28 -0.59 -11.32
CA HIS A 146 -2.70 -1.68 -12.09
C HIS A 146 -3.26 -3.04 -11.64
N LEU A 147 -3.27 -3.33 -10.33
CA LEU A 147 -3.77 -4.59 -9.77
C LEU A 147 -5.25 -4.85 -10.10
N THR A 148 -6.07 -3.80 -10.15
CA THR A 148 -7.51 -3.93 -10.37
C THR A 148 -7.90 -3.98 -11.84
N HIS A 149 -7.09 -3.39 -12.74
CA HIS A 149 -7.42 -3.23 -14.17
C HIS A 149 -6.51 -4.04 -15.09
N THR A 150 -5.50 -4.73 -14.57
CA THR A 150 -4.69 -5.63 -15.40
C THR A 150 -5.52 -6.83 -15.82
N ASP A 151 -5.47 -7.13 -17.11
CA ASP A 151 -5.98 -8.39 -17.63
C ASP A 151 -5.15 -9.54 -17.07
N LEU A 152 -5.82 -10.46 -16.38
CA LEU A 152 -5.16 -11.63 -15.81
C LEU A 152 -4.86 -12.70 -16.87
N GLY A 153 -5.36 -12.54 -18.09
CA GLY A 153 -5.26 -13.55 -19.17
C GLY A 153 -6.27 -14.68 -19.03
N TRP A 154 -7.28 -14.55 -18.15
CA TRP A 154 -8.37 -15.50 -17.97
C TRP A 154 -9.62 -14.82 -17.42
N GLU A 155 -10.78 -15.42 -17.69
CA GLU A 155 -12.07 -14.92 -17.24
C GLU A 155 -12.29 -15.24 -15.75
N ARG A 156 -12.51 -14.21 -14.94
CA ARG A 156 -12.74 -14.33 -13.49
C ARG A 156 -14.17 -13.97 -13.06
N HIS A 157 -14.88 -13.28 -13.94
CA HIS A 157 -16.21 -12.77 -13.63
C HIS A 157 -17.26 -13.88 -13.66
N ASN A 158 -18.19 -13.82 -12.71
CA ASN A 158 -19.30 -14.77 -12.60
C ASN A 158 -18.87 -16.24 -12.44
N ILE A 159 -17.71 -16.48 -11.85
CA ILE A 159 -17.20 -17.80 -11.53
C ILE A 159 -17.16 -18.01 -10.02
N ALA A 160 -17.63 -19.18 -9.59
CA ALA A 160 -17.51 -19.64 -8.22
C ALA A 160 -16.78 -20.99 -8.17
N ALA A 161 -15.93 -21.14 -7.17
CA ALA A 161 -15.27 -22.40 -6.86
C ALA A 161 -15.89 -23.04 -5.62
N PHE A 162 -16.10 -24.32 -5.71
CA PHE A 162 -16.71 -25.12 -4.67
C PHE A 162 -15.74 -26.26 -4.28
N PRO A 163 -14.74 -25.99 -3.44
CA PRO A 163 -13.85 -27.00 -2.94
C PRO A 163 -14.58 -27.91 -1.95
N LEU A 164 -14.70 -29.16 -2.28
CA LEU A 164 -15.15 -30.20 -1.36
C LEU A 164 -13.97 -30.67 -0.50
N ILE A 165 -14.06 -30.45 0.81
CA ILE A 165 -12.94 -30.66 1.76
C ILE A 165 -12.61 -32.13 1.98
N TYR A 166 -13.53 -33.07 1.62
CA TYR A 166 -13.34 -34.51 1.73
C TYR A 166 -13.93 -35.25 0.53
N PRO A 167 -13.41 -36.44 0.17
CA PRO A 167 -14.02 -37.27 -0.85
C PRO A 167 -15.42 -37.70 -0.39
N HIS A 168 -16.43 -37.21 -1.08
CA HIS A 168 -17.82 -37.59 -0.83
C HIS A 168 -18.29 -38.55 -1.92
N ASP A 169 -18.99 -39.60 -1.53
CA ASP A 169 -19.57 -40.57 -2.48
C ASP A 169 -20.57 -39.93 -3.44
N ASN A 170 -21.12 -38.76 -3.06
CA ASN A 170 -22.15 -38.01 -3.79
C ASN A 170 -21.61 -36.85 -4.63
N TYR A 171 -20.31 -36.81 -4.95
CA TYR A 171 -19.70 -35.69 -5.68
C TYR A 171 -20.39 -35.39 -7.02
N ASP A 172 -20.60 -36.44 -7.82
CA ASP A 172 -21.22 -36.29 -9.13
C ASP A 172 -22.69 -35.86 -9.02
N GLU A 173 -23.43 -36.42 -8.05
CA GLU A 173 -24.81 -36.02 -7.74
C GLU A 173 -24.91 -34.55 -7.33
N ILE A 174 -23.98 -34.07 -6.50
CA ILE A 174 -23.92 -32.67 -6.08
C ILE A 174 -23.69 -31.77 -7.28
N ALA A 175 -22.72 -32.11 -8.16
CA ALA A 175 -22.43 -31.32 -9.36
C ALA A 175 -23.62 -31.25 -10.30
N GLU A 176 -24.33 -32.38 -10.50
CA GLU A 176 -25.55 -32.43 -11.31
C GLU A 176 -26.70 -31.59 -10.71
N LYS A 177 -26.90 -31.61 -9.40
CA LYS A 177 -27.89 -30.76 -8.74
C LYS A 177 -27.55 -29.27 -8.84
N ILE A 178 -26.27 -28.92 -8.74
CA ILE A 178 -25.82 -27.52 -8.94
C ILE A 178 -26.06 -27.10 -10.39
N ALA A 179 -25.82 -27.98 -11.36
CA ALA A 179 -26.07 -27.68 -12.77
C ALA A 179 -27.57 -27.45 -13.08
N GLN A 180 -28.48 -27.99 -12.27
CA GLN A 180 -29.93 -27.79 -12.44
C GLN A 180 -30.43 -26.47 -11.85
N ILE A 181 -29.62 -25.73 -11.10
CA ILE A 181 -30.00 -24.42 -10.51
C ILE A 181 -30.16 -23.40 -11.67
N PRO A 182 -31.30 -22.69 -11.76
CA PRO A 182 -31.60 -21.83 -12.92
C PRO A 182 -30.62 -20.69 -13.16
N CYS A 183 -29.88 -20.25 -12.12
CA CYS A 183 -28.89 -19.20 -12.23
C CYS A 183 -27.49 -19.71 -12.62
N THR A 184 -27.32 -21.00 -12.80
CA THR A 184 -26.08 -21.64 -13.26
C THR A 184 -26.06 -21.70 -14.78
N SER A 185 -24.95 -21.30 -15.39
CA SER A 185 -24.76 -21.39 -16.86
C SER A 185 -23.90 -22.58 -17.26
N GLU A 186 -22.89 -22.91 -16.47
CA GLU A 186 -21.95 -23.99 -16.76
C GLU A 186 -21.41 -24.56 -15.43
N VAL A 187 -21.22 -25.87 -15.35
CA VAL A 187 -20.59 -26.55 -14.22
C VAL A 187 -19.46 -27.43 -14.74
N LEU A 188 -18.28 -27.23 -14.18
CA LEU A 188 -17.12 -28.05 -14.45
C LEU A 188 -16.69 -28.77 -13.19
N LYS A 189 -16.56 -30.10 -13.27
CA LYS A 189 -16.23 -30.97 -12.16
C LYS A 189 -14.88 -31.65 -12.35
N GLY A 190 -14.19 -31.93 -11.27
CA GLY A 190 -12.92 -32.68 -11.32
C GLY A 190 -11.69 -31.80 -11.54
N HIS A 191 -11.86 -30.50 -11.62
CA HIS A 191 -10.80 -29.54 -11.90
C HIS A 191 -10.51 -28.65 -10.68
N HIS A 192 -9.29 -28.11 -10.59
CA HIS A 192 -8.95 -27.13 -9.56
C HIS A 192 -9.07 -25.73 -10.13
N GLY A 193 -9.67 -24.82 -9.34
CA GLY A 193 -9.76 -23.43 -9.74
C GLY A 193 -8.38 -22.77 -9.87
N LEU A 194 -8.24 -21.87 -10.84
CA LEU A 194 -7.01 -21.08 -11.01
C LEU A 194 -6.75 -20.14 -9.83
N PHE A 195 -7.80 -19.67 -9.17
CA PHE A 195 -7.75 -18.75 -8.04
C PHE A 195 -8.91 -19.01 -7.07
N PRO A 196 -8.78 -18.85 -5.75
CA PRO A 196 -7.62 -18.35 -4.96
C PRO A 196 -6.60 -19.42 -4.61
N ARG A 197 -6.57 -20.53 -5.29
CA ARG A 197 -5.75 -21.70 -4.95
C ARG A 197 -4.48 -21.75 -5.78
N THR A 198 -3.35 -21.56 -5.16
CA THR A 198 -2.02 -21.74 -5.74
C THR A 198 -1.53 -23.18 -5.61
N VAL A 199 -2.38 -24.16 -5.86
CA VAL A 199 -1.96 -25.56 -5.82
C VAL A 199 -1.61 -26.01 -7.22
N GLY A 200 -0.43 -25.61 -7.67
CA GLY A 200 0.27 -26.27 -8.76
C GLY A 200 1.29 -27.25 -8.19
N LEU A 201 1.45 -28.40 -8.83
CA LEU A 201 2.61 -29.26 -8.59
C LEU A 201 3.82 -28.62 -9.25
N SER A 202 4.89 -28.42 -8.49
CA SER A 202 6.18 -28.11 -9.11
C SER A 202 6.78 -29.38 -9.66
N LEU A 203 6.95 -29.45 -10.97
CA LEU A 203 7.64 -30.54 -11.64
C LEU A 203 9.01 -30.08 -12.11
N GLN A 204 10.01 -30.93 -11.94
CA GLN A 204 11.36 -30.63 -12.39
C GLN A 204 11.54 -31.09 -13.84
N ILE A 205 11.84 -30.16 -14.74
CA ILE A 205 12.30 -30.45 -16.09
C ILE A 205 13.80 -30.67 -16.02
N LYS A 206 14.26 -31.86 -16.40
CA LYS A 206 15.69 -32.19 -16.40
C LYS A 206 16.35 -31.89 -17.71
N ASP A 207 15.63 -32.15 -18.82
CA ASP A 207 16.12 -31.99 -20.16
C ASP A 207 14.98 -31.70 -21.15
N TRP A 208 15.31 -31.18 -22.32
CA TRP A 208 14.34 -30.90 -23.39
C TRP A 208 15.01 -30.85 -24.77
N ASP A 209 14.23 -31.11 -25.80
CA ASP A 209 14.70 -31.05 -27.18
C ASP A 209 15.14 -29.63 -27.55
N GLY A 210 16.40 -29.50 -28.01
CA GLY A 210 16.99 -28.20 -28.34
C GLY A 210 17.60 -27.42 -27.16
N ARG A 211 17.84 -28.13 -26.03
CA ARG A 211 18.53 -27.55 -24.88
C ARG A 211 19.91 -27.03 -25.26
N ILE A 212 20.21 -25.80 -24.83
CA ILE A 212 21.52 -25.19 -25.01
C ILE A 212 22.51 -25.85 -24.04
N GLU A 213 23.73 -26.18 -24.51
CA GLU A 213 24.78 -26.78 -23.72
C GLU A 213 25.12 -25.92 -22.50
N GLY A 214 25.01 -26.47 -21.29
CA GLY A 214 25.22 -25.76 -20.03
C GLY A 214 23.97 -25.16 -19.37
N ALA A 215 22.79 -25.24 -19.98
CA ALA A 215 21.56 -24.88 -19.30
C ALA A 215 21.25 -25.90 -18.18
N GLU A 216 20.79 -25.44 -17.01
CA GLU A 216 20.40 -26.33 -15.93
C GLU A 216 18.89 -26.64 -16.01
N GLY A 217 18.51 -27.83 -15.50
CA GLY A 217 17.10 -28.16 -15.32
C GLY A 217 16.44 -27.21 -14.30
N PHE A 218 15.16 -26.97 -14.42
CA PHE A 218 14.43 -26.05 -13.55
C PHE A 218 13.07 -26.60 -13.16
N GLU A 219 12.49 -26.01 -12.10
CA GLU A 219 11.13 -26.30 -11.68
C GLU A 219 10.13 -25.48 -12.48
N ILE A 220 9.10 -26.17 -13.02
CA ILE A 220 7.98 -25.56 -13.70
C ILE A 220 6.70 -25.79 -12.89
N GLN A 221 5.89 -24.76 -12.77
CA GLN A 221 4.59 -24.88 -12.14
C GLN A 221 3.64 -25.62 -13.07
N SER A 222 3.09 -26.74 -12.60
CA SER A 222 2.22 -27.59 -13.39
C SER A 222 0.79 -27.48 -12.88
N ILE A 223 -0.14 -27.24 -13.79
CA ILE A 223 -1.57 -27.25 -13.53
C ILE A 223 -2.12 -28.51 -14.21
N ILE A 224 -2.76 -29.38 -13.41
CA ILE A 224 -3.29 -30.65 -13.90
C ILE A 224 -4.70 -30.41 -14.43
N GLU A 225 -4.79 -30.04 -15.72
CA GLU A 225 -6.04 -29.62 -16.30
C GLU A 225 -6.08 -29.90 -17.81
N GLY A 226 -7.23 -30.34 -18.29
CA GLY A 226 -7.46 -30.64 -19.72
C GLY A 226 -8.00 -29.44 -20.51
N LYS A 227 -8.59 -29.75 -21.68
CA LYS A 227 -9.22 -28.80 -22.57
C LYS A 227 -10.30 -27.97 -21.88
N GLU A 228 -11.07 -28.60 -20.99
CA GLU A 228 -12.22 -27.96 -20.33
C GLU A 228 -11.85 -26.74 -19.50
N ILE A 229 -10.68 -26.72 -18.87
CA ILE A 229 -10.20 -25.54 -18.14
C ILE A 229 -9.84 -24.40 -19.09
N ILE A 230 -9.26 -24.71 -20.25
CA ILE A 230 -8.94 -23.70 -21.27
C ILE A 230 -10.22 -23.02 -21.74
N ASP A 231 -11.24 -23.83 -22.07
CA ASP A 231 -12.54 -23.34 -22.53
C ASP A 231 -13.31 -22.63 -21.39
N PHE A 232 -13.30 -23.19 -20.18
CA PHE A 232 -13.99 -22.63 -19.01
C PHE A 232 -13.45 -21.28 -18.58
N TYR A 233 -12.15 -21.08 -18.54
CA TYR A 233 -11.53 -19.80 -18.18
C TYR A 233 -11.22 -18.91 -19.39
N ASN A 234 -11.60 -19.35 -20.57
CA ASN A 234 -11.34 -18.64 -21.83
C ASN A 234 -9.85 -18.28 -22.01
N LEU A 235 -8.97 -19.28 -21.72
CA LEU A 235 -7.54 -19.10 -21.92
C LEU A 235 -7.22 -19.04 -23.42
N ASP A 236 -6.41 -18.06 -23.80
CA ASP A 236 -6.09 -17.79 -25.20
C ASP A 236 -4.99 -18.77 -25.69
N LEU A 237 -5.39 -19.77 -26.48
CA LEU A 237 -4.47 -20.70 -27.14
C LEU A 237 -3.88 -20.02 -28.38
N ILE A 238 -2.60 -19.68 -28.33
CA ILE A 238 -1.89 -18.94 -29.39
C ILE A 238 -1.51 -19.86 -30.55
N GLU A 239 -1.04 -21.07 -30.22
CA GLU A 239 -0.50 -22.00 -31.21
C GLU A 239 -0.76 -23.44 -30.78
N GLY A 240 -0.97 -24.33 -31.76
CA GLY A 240 -1.16 -25.77 -31.52
C GLY A 240 -2.62 -26.13 -31.25
N GLU A 241 -2.81 -27.23 -30.50
CA GLU A 241 -4.12 -27.83 -30.24
C GLU A 241 -4.37 -27.94 -28.72
N ALA A 242 -5.64 -27.85 -28.31
CA ALA A 242 -6.04 -28.11 -26.95
C ALA A 242 -5.97 -29.63 -26.66
N MET A 243 -5.51 -29.97 -25.44
CA MET A 243 -5.30 -31.34 -25.00
C MET A 243 -6.62 -32.09 -24.82
N LYS A 244 -6.71 -33.31 -25.29
CA LYS A 244 -7.86 -34.20 -25.04
C LYS A 244 -7.72 -34.87 -23.68
N GLU A 245 -8.85 -35.23 -23.05
CA GLU A 245 -8.87 -35.80 -21.70
C GLU A 245 -7.96 -37.03 -21.48
N GLU A 246 -7.80 -37.86 -22.48
CA GLU A 246 -7.04 -39.12 -22.38
C GLU A 246 -5.54 -38.97 -22.64
N GLU A 247 -5.09 -37.77 -23.03
CA GLU A 247 -3.71 -37.54 -23.46
C GLU A 247 -2.81 -37.13 -22.29
N THR A 248 -2.25 -38.15 -21.61
CA THR A 248 -1.37 -37.94 -20.45
C THR A 248 0.09 -37.67 -20.78
N ASP A 249 0.51 -37.90 -22.00
CA ASP A 249 1.86 -37.70 -22.53
C ASP A 249 2.06 -36.36 -23.20
N LYS A 250 1.01 -35.55 -23.28
CA LYS A 250 0.99 -34.24 -23.91
C LYS A 250 0.90 -33.10 -22.89
N VAL A 251 1.45 -31.94 -23.24
CA VAL A 251 1.45 -30.74 -22.39
C VAL A 251 1.26 -29.49 -23.23
N ILE A 252 0.71 -28.46 -22.59
CA ILE A 252 0.59 -27.11 -23.13
C ILE A 252 1.43 -26.19 -22.24
N LEU A 253 2.22 -25.31 -22.84
CA LEU A 253 3.07 -24.36 -22.13
C LEU A 253 2.51 -22.94 -22.26
N ASN A 254 2.81 -22.08 -21.28
CA ASN A 254 2.62 -20.66 -21.48
C ASN A 254 3.82 -20.02 -22.21
N GLU A 255 3.65 -18.80 -22.75
CA GLU A 255 4.71 -18.10 -23.48
C GLU A 255 5.99 -17.93 -22.65
N THR A 256 5.85 -17.67 -21.33
CA THR A 256 6.97 -17.52 -20.42
C THR A 256 7.75 -18.83 -20.29
N ALA A 257 7.11 -20.00 -20.25
CA ALA A 257 7.79 -21.28 -20.22
C ALA A 257 8.58 -21.54 -21.51
N VAL A 258 8.01 -21.22 -22.67
CA VAL A 258 8.68 -21.32 -23.97
C VAL A 258 9.93 -20.44 -24.03
N LYS A 259 9.81 -19.19 -23.58
CA LYS A 259 10.95 -18.26 -23.49
C LYS A 259 12.03 -18.77 -22.54
N PHE A 260 11.63 -19.33 -21.41
CA PHE A 260 12.55 -19.86 -20.40
C PHE A 260 13.33 -21.08 -20.91
N LEU A 261 12.67 -21.94 -21.70
CA LEU A 261 13.29 -23.07 -22.37
C LEU A 261 14.19 -22.67 -23.56
N GLY A 262 14.10 -21.41 -24.03
CA GLY A 262 14.83 -20.94 -25.20
C GLY A 262 14.43 -21.61 -26.52
N MET A 263 13.19 -22.07 -26.61
CA MET A 263 12.67 -22.75 -27.79
C MET A 263 12.13 -21.75 -28.84
N THR A 264 12.46 -21.95 -30.10
CA THR A 264 11.91 -21.18 -31.23
C THR A 264 10.66 -21.83 -31.83
N ASP A 265 10.65 -23.17 -31.96
CA ASP A 265 9.52 -23.96 -32.43
C ASP A 265 9.22 -25.06 -31.43
N PRO A 266 8.41 -24.80 -30.38
CA PRO A 266 8.20 -25.74 -29.30
C PRO A 266 7.25 -26.90 -29.61
N ILE A 267 6.31 -26.72 -30.57
CA ILE A 267 5.32 -27.74 -30.89
C ILE A 267 5.98 -29.03 -31.39
N GLY A 268 5.59 -30.17 -30.84
CA GLY A 268 6.12 -31.50 -31.16
C GLY A 268 7.43 -31.84 -30.46
N LYS A 269 8.09 -30.89 -29.77
CA LYS A 269 9.31 -31.17 -28.99
C LYS A 269 8.97 -31.83 -27.68
N LYS A 270 9.97 -32.54 -27.12
CA LYS A 270 9.84 -33.33 -25.90
C LYS A 270 10.48 -32.65 -24.70
N LEU A 271 9.81 -32.80 -23.58
CA LEU A 271 10.31 -32.43 -22.25
C LEU A 271 10.55 -33.69 -21.45
N TYR A 272 11.72 -33.80 -20.81
CA TYR A 272 12.10 -34.92 -19.99
C TYR A 272 12.00 -34.51 -18.51
N LEU A 273 10.97 -35.03 -17.85
CA LEU A 273 10.71 -34.80 -16.44
C LEU A 273 11.46 -35.78 -15.54
N ASN A 274 11.29 -35.64 -14.23
CA ASN A 274 11.76 -36.65 -13.29
C ASN A 274 11.16 -38.05 -13.58
N GLU A 275 11.88 -39.12 -13.20
CA GLU A 275 11.44 -40.51 -13.31
C GLU A 275 11.25 -41.05 -14.74
N GLY A 276 11.89 -40.43 -15.73
CA GLY A 276 11.81 -40.89 -17.13
C GLY A 276 10.47 -40.56 -17.81
N ASN A 277 9.65 -39.72 -17.21
CA ASN A 277 8.40 -39.29 -17.78
C ASN A 277 8.65 -38.27 -18.90
N VAL A 278 8.30 -38.61 -20.11
CA VAL A 278 8.49 -37.77 -21.30
C VAL A 278 7.15 -37.15 -21.68
N LYS A 279 7.13 -35.85 -21.91
CA LYS A 279 5.95 -35.11 -22.35
C LYS A 279 6.20 -34.43 -23.70
N THR A 280 5.21 -34.45 -24.56
CA THR A 280 5.25 -33.77 -25.87
C THR A 280 4.49 -32.47 -25.80
N ILE A 281 5.09 -31.38 -26.26
CA ILE A 281 4.44 -30.06 -26.32
C ILE A 281 3.49 -30.04 -27.51
N ILE A 282 2.20 -29.76 -27.27
CA ILE A 282 1.18 -29.72 -28.33
C ILE A 282 0.55 -28.35 -28.53
N GLY A 283 0.72 -27.44 -27.57
CA GLY A 283 0.12 -26.12 -27.67
C GLY A 283 0.84 -25.09 -26.80
N ILE A 284 0.56 -23.83 -27.10
CA ILE A 284 1.05 -22.66 -26.35
C ILE A 284 -0.14 -21.80 -26.02
N VAL A 285 -0.32 -21.49 -24.71
CA VAL A 285 -1.29 -20.50 -24.24
C VAL A 285 -0.60 -19.18 -23.96
N ARG A 286 -1.35 -18.08 -24.13
CA ARG A 286 -0.89 -16.76 -23.71
C ARG A 286 -0.56 -16.76 -22.22
N ASP A 287 0.37 -15.91 -21.81
CA ASP A 287 0.71 -15.74 -20.40
C ASP A 287 -0.52 -15.29 -19.61
N PHE A 288 -0.75 -15.94 -18.48
CA PHE A 288 -1.84 -15.63 -17.56
C PHE A 288 -1.37 -15.62 -16.11
N HIS A 289 -1.99 -14.79 -15.29
CA HIS A 289 -1.65 -14.62 -13.89
C HIS A 289 -2.49 -15.53 -12.98
N ILE A 290 -1.86 -16.44 -12.28
CA ILE A 290 -2.49 -17.23 -11.19
C ILE A 290 -2.23 -16.61 -9.81
N THR A 291 -1.39 -15.58 -9.77
CA THR A 291 -1.03 -14.78 -8.60
C THR A 291 -1.32 -13.30 -8.87
N ALA A 292 -0.92 -12.41 -7.93
CA ALA A 292 -1.06 -10.98 -8.15
C ALA A 292 -0.30 -10.51 -9.40
N PRO A 293 -0.85 -9.60 -10.20
CA PRO A 293 -0.17 -9.03 -11.37
C PRO A 293 1.13 -8.28 -11.08
N THR A 294 1.44 -8.03 -9.81
CA THR A 294 2.74 -7.46 -9.37
C THR A 294 3.87 -8.48 -9.42
N ILE A 295 3.53 -9.76 -9.49
CA ILE A 295 4.50 -10.85 -9.59
C ILE A 295 4.62 -11.21 -11.08
N PRO A 296 5.83 -11.30 -11.63
CA PRO A 296 6.01 -11.77 -13.00
C PRO A 296 5.33 -13.12 -13.23
N VAL A 297 4.80 -13.33 -14.42
CA VAL A 297 4.22 -14.62 -14.79
C VAL A 297 5.31 -15.69 -14.74
N ASN A 298 5.04 -16.75 -14.00
CA ASN A 298 5.95 -17.90 -13.90
C ASN A 298 5.82 -18.80 -15.15
N PRO A 299 6.84 -19.62 -15.44
CA PRO A 299 6.69 -20.73 -16.38
C PRO A 299 5.61 -21.69 -15.90
N ILE A 300 4.58 -21.90 -16.72
CA ILE A 300 3.43 -22.76 -16.43
C ILE A 300 3.31 -23.85 -17.48
N MET A 301 2.98 -25.04 -17.03
CA MET A 301 2.71 -26.20 -17.86
C MET A 301 1.33 -26.77 -17.51
N LEU A 302 0.44 -26.85 -18.46
CA LEU A 302 -0.84 -27.55 -18.34
C LEU A 302 -0.63 -29.02 -18.71
N ILE A 303 -1.10 -29.95 -17.87
CA ILE A 303 -0.94 -31.40 -18.03
C ILE A 303 -2.32 -32.05 -18.00
N GLY A 304 -2.56 -33.06 -18.84
CA GLY A 304 -3.81 -33.81 -18.85
C GLY A 304 -4.15 -34.48 -17.52
N ASN A 305 -5.42 -34.46 -17.18
CA ASN A 305 -5.93 -34.90 -15.88
C ASN A 305 -5.99 -36.43 -15.69
N HIS A 306 -5.89 -37.20 -16.75
CA HIS A 306 -6.12 -38.65 -16.65
C HIS A 306 -5.08 -39.38 -15.83
N GLY A 307 -5.47 -39.88 -14.67
CA GLY A 307 -4.66 -40.75 -13.80
C GLY A 307 -3.77 -40.10 -12.77
N PHE A 308 -3.51 -38.79 -12.86
CA PHE A 308 -2.66 -38.08 -11.88
C PHE A 308 -3.46 -37.57 -10.67
N SER A 309 -4.63 -37.02 -10.92
CA SER A 309 -5.54 -36.51 -9.88
C SER A 309 -6.04 -37.62 -8.94
N HIS A 310 -6.35 -38.80 -9.48
CA HIS A 310 -6.80 -39.97 -8.72
C HIS A 310 -5.78 -40.51 -7.73
N LYS A 311 -4.49 -40.49 -8.07
CA LYS A 311 -3.43 -41.08 -7.22
C LYS A 311 -2.95 -40.17 -6.10
N PHE A 312 -2.90 -38.85 -6.34
CA PHE A 312 -2.28 -37.91 -5.39
C PHE A 312 -3.26 -37.18 -4.49
N TRP A 313 -4.50 -36.92 -4.96
CA TRP A 313 -5.46 -36.03 -4.25
C TRP A 313 -6.79 -36.72 -3.90
N GLY A 314 -6.87 -38.03 -3.99
CA GLY A 314 -8.12 -38.75 -3.74
C GLY A 314 -9.19 -38.57 -4.84
N GLY A 315 -8.78 -38.09 -6.02
CA GLY A 315 -9.56 -38.23 -7.26
C GLY A 315 -10.64 -37.21 -7.57
N ARG A 316 -10.86 -36.20 -6.70
CA ARG A 316 -11.97 -35.26 -6.94
C ARG A 316 -11.48 -33.82 -6.72
N GLY A 317 -11.46 -33.05 -7.81
CA GLY A 317 -11.20 -31.63 -7.81
C GLY A 317 -12.34 -30.81 -7.17
N ASP A 318 -12.29 -29.53 -7.38
CA ASP A 318 -13.37 -28.61 -7.02
C ASP A 318 -14.54 -28.74 -8.01
N ILE A 319 -15.70 -28.28 -7.65
CA ILE A 319 -16.79 -28.01 -8.60
C ILE A 319 -16.69 -26.52 -8.93
N LEU A 320 -16.43 -26.22 -10.21
CA LEU A 320 -16.38 -24.86 -10.72
C LEU A 320 -17.71 -24.52 -11.38
N VAL A 321 -18.26 -23.35 -11.07
CA VAL A 321 -19.59 -22.95 -11.49
C VAL A 321 -19.52 -21.58 -12.14
N LYS A 322 -19.94 -21.49 -13.43
CA LYS A 322 -20.29 -20.20 -14.02
C LYS A 322 -21.75 -19.88 -13.75
N PHE A 323 -22.05 -18.65 -13.43
CA PHE A 323 -23.40 -18.21 -13.11
C PHE A 323 -23.76 -16.93 -13.89
N HIS A 324 -25.04 -16.63 -14.02
CA HIS A 324 -25.52 -15.44 -14.72
C HIS A 324 -25.18 -14.16 -13.93
N GLU A 325 -24.84 -13.12 -14.65
CA GLU A 325 -24.45 -11.83 -14.08
C GLU A 325 -25.45 -11.31 -13.04
N GLY A 326 -24.95 -10.85 -11.91
CA GLY A 326 -25.75 -10.34 -10.78
C GLY A 326 -26.48 -11.42 -9.94
N LYS A 327 -26.37 -12.71 -10.29
CA LYS A 327 -27.10 -13.82 -9.63
C LYS A 327 -26.31 -14.51 -8.51
N TRP A 328 -25.18 -13.96 -8.09
CA TRP A 328 -24.34 -14.56 -7.05
C TRP A 328 -25.09 -14.87 -5.75
N LYS A 329 -25.88 -13.91 -5.23
CA LYS A 329 -26.63 -14.10 -3.97
C LYS A 329 -27.70 -15.19 -4.10
N GLU A 330 -28.35 -15.27 -5.25
CA GLU A 330 -29.37 -16.28 -5.55
C GLU A 330 -28.72 -17.67 -5.60
N LEU A 331 -27.63 -17.81 -6.36
CA LEU A 331 -26.86 -19.05 -6.44
C LEU A 331 -26.38 -19.51 -5.05
N LYS A 332 -25.81 -18.60 -4.27
CA LYS A 332 -25.32 -18.90 -2.92
C LYS A 332 -26.43 -19.44 -2.03
N ASN A 333 -27.60 -18.81 -2.01
CA ASN A 333 -28.74 -19.23 -1.21
C ASN A 333 -29.28 -20.62 -1.65
N GLU A 334 -29.37 -20.85 -2.97
CA GLU A 334 -29.81 -22.16 -3.49
C GLU A 334 -28.84 -23.28 -3.12
N ILE A 335 -27.54 -23.02 -3.20
CA ILE A 335 -26.51 -23.99 -2.78
C ILE A 335 -26.56 -24.21 -1.26
N GLU A 336 -26.70 -23.18 -0.44
CA GLU A 336 -26.85 -23.30 1.00
C GLU A 336 -28.10 -24.12 1.37
N ASN A 337 -29.23 -23.93 0.68
CA ASN A 337 -30.45 -24.70 0.83
C ASN A 337 -30.21 -26.16 0.42
N LEU A 338 -29.60 -26.41 -0.71
CA LEU A 338 -29.28 -27.74 -1.20
C LEU A 338 -28.46 -28.53 -0.17
N PHE A 339 -27.42 -27.90 0.38
CA PHE A 339 -26.55 -28.56 1.36
C PHE A 339 -27.24 -28.76 2.71
N SER A 340 -27.97 -27.78 3.19
CA SER A 340 -28.70 -27.93 4.48
C SER A 340 -29.75 -29.03 4.45
N GLN A 341 -30.40 -29.25 3.30
CA GLN A 341 -31.44 -30.23 3.15
C GLN A 341 -30.92 -31.63 2.79
N SER A 342 -30.01 -31.70 1.83
CA SER A 342 -29.55 -32.98 1.25
C SER A 342 -28.24 -33.49 1.82
N TYR A 343 -27.37 -32.58 2.32
CA TYR A 343 -26.00 -32.94 2.74
C TYR A 343 -25.59 -32.24 4.05
N PRO A 344 -26.34 -32.34 5.15
CA PRO A 344 -26.15 -31.54 6.38
C PRO A 344 -24.81 -31.82 7.09
N THR A 345 -24.18 -32.95 6.83
CA THR A 345 -22.87 -33.34 7.41
C THR A 345 -21.69 -32.98 6.56
N THR A 346 -21.93 -32.54 5.32
CA THR A 346 -20.88 -32.20 4.38
C THR A 346 -20.30 -30.83 4.67
N ARG A 347 -18.98 -30.77 4.89
CA ARG A 347 -18.27 -29.50 5.02
C ARG A 347 -17.91 -28.98 3.64
N TYR A 348 -18.34 -27.79 3.33
CA TYR A 348 -18.03 -27.12 2.08
C TYR A 348 -17.60 -25.67 2.32
N LYS A 349 -16.84 -25.15 1.37
CA LYS A 349 -16.53 -23.73 1.28
C LYS A 349 -16.91 -23.27 -0.12
N PHE A 350 -17.77 -22.28 -0.22
CA PHE A 350 -18.20 -21.71 -1.48
C PHE A 350 -17.56 -20.34 -1.64
N VAL A 351 -16.81 -20.15 -2.69
CA VAL A 351 -16.01 -18.95 -2.91
C VAL A 351 -16.31 -18.38 -4.28
N ASN A 352 -16.80 -17.16 -4.33
CA ASN A 352 -16.81 -16.36 -5.54
C ASN A 352 -15.36 -15.97 -5.87
N VAL A 353 -14.92 -16.26 -7.08
CA VAL A 353 -13.53 -16.01 -7.52
C VAL A 353 -13.22 -14.51 -7.50
N GLU A 354 -14.18 -13.66 -7.88
CA GLU A 354 -14.03 -12.22 -7.86
C GLU A 354 -13.95 -11.67 -6.42
N GLU A 355 -14.84 -12.11 -5.51
CA GLU A 355 -14.77 -11.76 -4.09
C GLU A 355 -13.45 -12.24 -3.46
N GLY A 356 -13.00 -13.45 -3.80
CA GLY A 356 -11.73 -14.00 -3.35
C GLY A 356 -10.53 -13.17 -3.83
N TYR A 357 -10.56 -12.70 -5.06
CA TYR A 357 -9.54 -11.80 -5.60
C TYR A 357 -9.57 -10.42 -4.93
N GLU A 358 -10.75 -9.88 -4.64
CA GLU A 358 -10.90 -8.64 -3.89
C GLU A 358 -10.39 -8.77 -2.45
N GLU A 359 -10.65 -9.90 -1.79
CA GLU A 359 -10.12 -10.20 -0.45
C GLU A 359 -8.60 -10.33 -0.47
N TYR A 360 -8.04 -10.94 -1.51
CA TYR A 360 -6.60 -11.00 -1.73
C TYR A 360 -5.96 -9.60 -1.82
N LEU A 361 -6.63 -8.65 -2.49
CA LEU A 361 -6.18 -7.26 -2.59
C LEU A 361 -6.55 -6.39 -1.36
N LYS A 362 -7.24 -6.96 -0.35
CA LYS A 362 -7.72 -6.20 0.81
C LYS A 362 -6.59 -5.52 1.57
N SER A 363 -5.46 -6.21 1.75
CA SER A 363 -4.29 -5.68 2.46
C SER A 363 -3.70 -4.44 1.77
N GLU A 364 -3.57 -4.45 0.45
CA GLU A 364 -3.09 -3.33 -0.34
C GLU A 364 -4.08 -2.16 -0.33
N LYS A 365 -5.37 -2.45 -0.47
CA LYS A 365 -6.45 -1.45 -0.37
C LYS A 365 -6.46 -0.78 1.02
N VAL A 366 -6.28 -1.54 2.09
CA VAL A 366 -6.18 -1.02 3.47
C VAL A 366 -4.94 -0.16 3.63
N LEU A 367 -3.78 -0.63 3.17
CA LEU A 367 -2.52 0.13 3.22
C LEU A 367 -2.66 1.47 2.49
N MET A 368 -3.27 1.48 1.30
CA MET A 368 -3.54 2.71 0.56
C MET A 368 -4.42 3.68 1.35
N LYS A 369 -5.53 3.20 1.94
CA LYS A 369 -6.42 4.04 2.74
C LYS A 369 -5.68 4.64 3.94
N LEU A 370 -4.85 3.85 4.63
CA LEU A 370 -4.04 4.32 5.76
C LEU A 370 -3.03 5.39 5.33
N ILE A 371 -2.29 5.18 4.24
CA ILE A 371 -1.31 6.16 3.75
C ILE A 371 -2.00 7.42 3.24
N SER A 372 -3.16 7.31 2.59
CA SER A 372 -3.98 8.46 2.17
C SER A 372 -4.40 9.31 3.38
N PHE A 373 -4.88 8.67 4.44
CA PHE A 373 -5.24 9.36 5.68
C PHE A 373 -4.03 10.05 6.32
N VAL A 374 -2.90 9.35 6.44
CA VAL A 374 -1.65 9.92 6.97
C VAL A 374 -1.16 11.09 6.12
N SER A 375 -1.24 11.00 4.79
CA SER A 375 -0.87 12.07 3.86
C SER A 375 -1.74 13.31 4.06
N MET A 376 -3.05 13.14 4.22
CA MET A 376 -4.00 14.22 4.51
C MET A 376 -3.64 14.92 5.82
N VAL A 377 -3.36 14.16 6.87
CA VAL A 377 -2.94 14.73 8.18
C VAL A 377 -1.63 15.51 8.05
N CYS A 378 -0.65 14.98 7.33
CA CYS A 378 0.62 15.69 7.08
C CYS A 378 0.44 17.00 6.34
N ILE A 379 -0.44 17.04 5.33
CA ILE A 379 -0.76 18.27 4.59
C ILE A 379 -1.39 19.30 5.54
N LEU A 380 -2.36 18.90 6.34
CA LEU A 380 -3.00 19.80 7.32
C LEU A 380 -1.99 20.36 8.32
N ILE A 381 -1.12 19.52 8.89
CA ILE A 381 -0.06 19.97 9.81
C ILE A 381 0.85 20.99 9.12
N THR A 382 1.21 20.74 7.86
CA THR A 382 2.07 21.63 7.08
C THR A 382 1.40 22.98 6.82
N ILE A 383 0.12 22.98 6.43
CA ILE A 383 -0.66 24.20 6.19
C ILE A 383 -0.75 25.03 7.48
N PHE A 384 -1.14 24.41 8.60
CA PHE A 384 -1.21 25.10 9.90
C PHE A 384 0.17 25.56 10.39
N GLY A 385 1.21 24.77 10.14
CA GLY A 385 2.59 25.16 10.42
C GLY A 385 2.98 26.42 9.67
N ILE A 386 2.83 26.45 8.36
CA ILE A 386 3.16 27.60 7.51
C ILE A 386 2.33 28.82 7.91
N PHE A 387 1.02 28.65 8.11
CA PHE A 387 0.12 29.73 8.54
C PHE A 387 0.58 30.37 9.86
N SER A 388 0.82 29.54 10.87
CA SER A 388 1.29 30.02 12.20
C SER A 388 2.61 30.77 12.08
N LEU A 389 3.48 30.33 11.21
CA LEU A 389 4.78 30.92 11.00
C LEU A 389 4.71 32.27 10.29
N ILE A 390 3.88 32.36 9.26
CA ILE A 390 3.66 33.62 8.55
C ILE A 390 3.07 34.65 9.53
N THR A 391 2.04 34.26 10.30
CA THR A 391 1.42 35.10 11.31
C THR A 391 2.43 35.67 12.30
N LEU A 392 3.29 34.78 12.82
CA LEU A 392 4.30 35.15 13.78
C LEU A 392 5.39 36.07 13.18
N SER A 393 5.78 35.83 11.92
CA SER A 393 6.68 36.70 11.17
C SER A 393 6.08 38.09 10.93
N CYS A 394 4.77 38.16 10.64
CA CYS A 394 4.04 39.42 10.51
C CYS A 394 4.00 40.19 11.84
N GLU A 395 3.79 39.51 12.97
CA GLU A 395 3.81 40.17 14.30
C GLU A 395 5.19 40.75 14.62
N GLN A 396 6.26 40.05 14.33
CA GLN A 396 7.63 40.50 14.57
C GLN A 396 7.99 41.75 13.75
N ARG A 397 7.46 41.84 12.52
CA ARG A 397 7.73 42.95 11.58
C ARG A 397 6.58 43.95 11.49
N ARG A 398 5.70 43.98 12.49
CA ARG A 398 4.49 44.83 12.46
C ARG A 398 4.79 46.30 12.15
N LYS A 399 5.89 46.87 12.69
CA LYS A 399 6.31 48.24 12.42
C LYS A 399 6.75 48.43 10.96
N GLU A 400 7.53 47.53 10.41
CA GLU A 400 7.99 47.56 9.00
C GLU A 400 6.79 47.47 8.04
N ILE A 401 5.88 46.51 8.31
CA ILE A 401 4.66 46.33 7.53
C ILE A 401 3.77 47.60 7.60
N ALA A 402 3.65 48.19 8.78
CA ALA A 402 2.87 49.44 8.95
C ALA A 402 3.44 50.59 8.12
N VAL A 403 4.76 50.81 8.16
CA VAL A 403 5.43 51.83 7.34
C VAL A 403 5.23 51.56 5.85
N ARG A 404 5.37 50.34 5.38
CA ARG A 404 5.12 49.99 3.98
C ARG A 404 3.67 50.19 3.55
N LYS A 405 2.71 49.83 4.43
CA LYS A 405 1.27 50.09 4.17
C LYS A 405 0.95 51.58 4.06
N VAL A 406 1.53 52.41 4.91
CA VAL A 406 1.38 53.85 4.83
C VAL A 406 1.96 54.40 3.52
N ASN A 407 3.03 53.79 3.02
CA ASN A 407 3.65 54.11 1.73
C ASN A 407 2.93 53.43 0.52
N GLY A 408 1.72 52.92 0.69
CA GLY A 408 0.89 52.39 -0.41
C GLY A 408 1.11 50.92 -0.77
N ALA A 409 1.86 50.15 0.02
CA ALA A 409 2.03 48.72 -0.26
C ALA A 409 0.72 47.94 -0.06
N THR A 410 0.31 47.17 -1.06
CA THR A 410 -0.86 46.29 -1.01
C THR A 410 -0.56 45.05 -0.17
N THR A 411 -1.61 44.36 0.30
CA THR A 411 -1.47 43.07 1.00
C THR A 411 -0.76 42.04 0.13
N LYS A 412 -0.99 42.07 -1.19
CA LYS A 412 -0.33 41.19 -2.17
C LYS A 412 1.20 41.43 -2.21
N ASN A 413 1.64 42.66 -2.15
CA ASN A 413 3.06 43.03 -2.12
C ASN A 413 3.75 42.51 -0.85
N ILE A 414 3.06 42.57 0.29
CA ILE A 414 3.57 42.03 1.57
C ILE A 414 3.64 40.52 1.53
N MET A 415 2.61 39.84 1.02
CA MET A 415 2.62 38.38 0.84
C MET A 415 3.74 37.94 -0.10
N THR A 416 3.92 38.60 -1.22
CA THR A 416 5.00 38.30 -2.18
C THR A 416 6.38 38.45 -1.54
N MET A 417 6.57 39.43 -0.66
CA MET A 417 7.82 39.59 0.10
C MET A 417 8.11 38.38 0.97
N PHE A 418 7.13 37.87 1.72
CA PHE A 418 7.31 36.66 2.55
C PHE A 418 7.58 35.42 1.71
N ILE A 419 6.86 35.25 0.60
CA ILE A 419 7.06 34.13 -0.32
C ILE A 419 8.49 34.18 -0.93
N LYS A 420 8.94 35.36 -1.36
CA LYS A 420 10.29 35.57 -1.87
C LYS A 420 11.35 35.21 -0.81
N GLU A 421 11.17 35.62 0.44
CA GLU A 421 12.10 35.27 1.52
C GLU A 421 12.15 33.75 1.78
N ILE A 422 11.04 33.05 1.69
CA ILE A 422 10.99 31.60 1.81
C ILE A 422 11.74 30.96 0.63
N ASN A 423 11.50 31.41 -0.60
CA ASN A 423 12.15 30.88 -1.80
C ASN A 423 13.67 31.11 -1.81
N ILE A 424 14.11 32.30 -1.40
CA ILE A 424 15.55 32.61 -1.26
C ILE A 424 16.20 31.65 -0.26
N CYS A 425 15.49 31.26 0.79
CA CYS A 425 15.99 30.30 1.76
C CYS A 425 16.07 28.88 1.22
N PHE A 426 15.12 28.51 0.38
CA PHE A 426 15.16 27.26 -0.35
C PHE A 426 16.45 27.16 -1.21
N TYR A 427 16.75 28.26 -1.90
CA TYR A 427 17.91 28.34 -2.77
C TYR A 427 19.26 28.27 -2.01
N TYR A 428 19.38 28.94 -0.87
CA TYR A 428 20.62 28.92 -0.06
C TYR A 428 20.75 27.68 0.85
N SER A 429 19.70 26.87 1.02
CA SER A 429 19.74 25.64 1.81
C SER A 429 20.18 24.43 0.99
N ILE A 430 20.18 24.51 -0.34
CA ILE A 430 20.79 23.51 -1.22
C ILE A 430 22.31 23.69 -1.09
N PRO A 431 23.04 22.69 -0.56
CA PRO A 431 24.50 22.84 -0.44
C PRO A 431 25.10 23.07 -1.81
N ASN A 432 26.02 24.04 -1.90
CA ASN A 432 26.78 24.48 -3.07
C ASN A 432 27.60 23.36 -3.77
N ARG A 433 27.27 22.10 -3.59
CA ARG A 433 27.95 20.94 -4.19
C ARG A 433 27.23 20.34 -5.41
N LEU A 434 26.03 20.84 -5.72
CA LEU A 434 25.46 20.64 -7.06
C LEU A 434 25.71 21.93 -7.83
N CYS A 435 26.94 22.03 -8.40
CA CYS A 435 27.31 23.07 -9.34
C CYS A 435 26.36 23.03 -10.53
N ILE A 436 25.32 23.86 -10.49
CA ILE A 436 24.68 24.36 -11.70
C ILE A 436 25.21 25.78 -11.85
N ASP A 437 26.28 25.92 -12.61
CA ASP A 437 26.79 27.19 -13.14
C ASP A 437 25.76 27.71 -14.15
N GLU A 438 24.71 28.37 -13.67
CA GLU A 438 23.84 29.16 -14.55
C GLU A 438 24.04 30.66 -14.33
N PRO A 439 24.38 31.40 -15.40
CA PRO A 439 24.62 32.86 -15.37
C PRO A 439 23.39 33.64 -14.92
N LEU A 440 22.16 33.09 -15.06
CA LEU A 440 20.90 33.70 -14.67
C LEU A 440 20.79 33.95 -13.15
N VAL A 441 21.45 33.11 -12.35
CA VAL A 441 21.43 33.18 -10.89
C VAL A 441 22.30 34.31 -10.37
N ARG A 442 23.40 34.61 -11.05
CA ARG A 442 24.26 35.75 -10.71
C ARG A 442 23.58 37.08 -11.00
N GLU A 443 22.77 37.15 -12.05
CA GLU A 443 22.02 38.36 -12.42
C GLU A 443 20.88 38.63 -11.41
N LEU A 444 20.15 37.61 -10.96
CA LEU A 444 19.11 37.75 -9.94
C LEU A 444 19.67 38.21 -8.57
N CYS A 445 20.86 37.73 -8.21
CA CYS A 445 21.52 38.19 -6.98
C CYS A 445 22.02 39.65 -7.08
N LYS A 446 22.43 40.12 -8.27
CA LYS A 446 22.81 41.54 -8.48
C LYS A 446 21.60 42.48 -8.42
N ALA A 447 20.46 42.07 -9.00
CA ALA A 447 19.24 42.88 -8.97
C ALA A 447 18.61 43.03 -7.56
N TYR A 448 19.07 42.28 -6.58
CA TYR A 448 18.52 42.29 -5.21
C TYR A 448 19.38 43.08 -4.20
N LYS A 449 20.54 43.63 -4.65
CA LYS A 449 21.43 44.47 -3.80
C LYS A 449 21.17 45.98 -3.92
N HIS A 450 20.20 46.36 -4.72
CA HIS A 450 19.69 47.76 -4.83
C HIS A 450 18.18 47.78 -4.38
#